data_d76ec6d8d8f84fecf447faa37ed6e45e
#
_entry.id   d76ec6d8d8f84fecf447faa37ed6e45e
#
_cell.length_a   1.000
_cell.length_b   1.000
_cell.length_c   1.000
_cell.angle_alpha   90.00
_cell.angle_beta   90.00
_cell.angle_gamma   90.00
#
_symmetry.space_group_name_H-M   'P 1'
#
loop_
_entity.id
_entity.type
_entity.pdbx_description
1 polymer ?
#
loop_
_entity_poly.entity_id
_entity_poly.type
_entity_poly.pdbx_seq_one_letter_code
_entity_poly.pdbx_strand_id
1 'polypeptide(L)' 'QMCIRDRGVTLVRGVPLDDAELVALGKQLKAACGSGGTVKDGVIEVQGDHVERVMQLLQAQGHKVKRAGG' A
#
# COMPACT_ATOMS: atom_id res chain seq x y z
N GLN A 1 2.72 9.77 7.90
CA GLN A 1 2.56 9.86 6.45
C GLN A 1 3.04 8.60 5.77
N MET A 2 2.19 7.99 4.98
CA MET A 2 2.53 6.75 4.26
C MET A 2 3.38 7.07 3.05
N CYS A 3 4.40 6.25 2.82
CA CYS A 3 5.25 6.37 1.63
C CYS A 3 4.97 5.20 0.70
N ILE A 4 4.75 5.51 -0.57
CA ILE A 4 4.48 4.50 -1.60
C ILE A 4 5.62 4.51 -2.60
N ARG A 5 6.14 3.32 -2.89
CA ARG A 5 7.29 3.16 -3.78
C ARG A 5 7.02 2.06 -4.79
N ASP A 6 7.51 2.23 -5.99
CA ASP A 6 7.43 1.26 -7.06
C ASP A 6 8.83 0.73 -7.40
N ARG A 7 8.98 -0.60 -7.36
CA ARG A 7 10.20 -1.28 -7.79
C ARG A 7 9.84 -2.64 -8.39
N GLY A 8 8.96 -2.63 -9.40
CA GLY A 8 8.38 -3.86 -9.92
C GLY A 8 7.31 -4.41 -9.02
N VAL A 9 7.26 -3.94 -7.78
CA VAL A 9 6.16 -4.16 -6.84
C VAL A 9 5.83 -2.82 -6.20
N THR A 10 4.58 -2.67 -5.75
CA THR A 10 4.16 -1.48 -5.05
C THR A 10 4.33 -1.70 -3.56
N LEU A 11 5.14 -0.87 -2.91
CA LEU A 11 5.41 -0.95 -1.48
C LEU A 11 4.77 0.22 -0.77
N VAL A 12 4.05 -0.06 0.33
CA VAL A 12 3.47 0.96 1.18
C VAL A 12 4.12 0.87 2.55
N ARG A 13 4.79 1.93 2.98
CA ARG A 13 5.52 2.00 4.24
C ARG A 13 4.98 3.12 5.11
N GLY A 14 5.31 3.08 6.37
CA GLY A 14 4.94 4.12 7.32
C GLY A 14 3.45 4.11 7.66
N VAL A 15 2.82 2.95 7.57
CA VAL A 15 1.39 2.81 7.84
C VAL A 15 1.14 2.85 9.34
N PRO A 16 0.40 3.86 9.86
CA PRO A 16 0.17 4.00 11.29
C PRO A 16 -1.00 3.14 11.78
N LEU A 17 -0.96 1.86 11.46
CA LEU A 17 -2.02 0.92 11.82
C LEU A 17 -1.42 -0.26 12.57
N ASP A 18 -2.24 -0.92 13.40
CA ASP A 18 -1.80 -2.16 14.05
C ASP A 18 -1.77 -3.30 13.02
N ASP A 19 -1.26 -4.45 13.46
CA ASP A 19 -1.08 -5.59 12.54
C ASP A 19 -2.38 -6.07 11.91
N ALA A 20 -3.45 -6.13 12.67
CA ALA A 20 -4.74 -6.59 12.17
C ALA A 20 -5.30 -5.63 11.12
N GLU A 21 -5.22 -4.34 11.40
CA GLU A 21 -5.68 -3.32 10.46
C GLU A 21 -4.79 -3.27 9.21
N LEU A 22 -3.50 -3.48 9.40
CA LEU A 22 -2.55 -3.49 8.29
C LEU A 22 -2.83 -4.65 7.34
N VAL A 23 -3.11 -5.83 7.87
CA VAL A 23 -3.46 -7.00 7.06
C VAL A 23 -4.76 -6.76 6.30
N ALA A 24 -5.76 -6.17 6.96
CA ALA A 24 -7.03 -5.84 6.32
C ALA A 24 -6.84 -4.85 5.17
N LEU A 25 -6.02 -3.83 5.39
CA LEU A 25 -5.71 -2.85 4.35
C LEU A 25 -4.97 -3.51 3.19
N GLY A 26 -4.02 -4.39 3.49
CA GLY A 26 -3.29 -5.14 2.48
C GLY A 26 -4.20 -5.97 1.59
N LYS A 27 -5.17 -6.65 2.18
CA LYS A 27 -6.15 -7.42 1.42
C LYS A 27 -6.98 -6.52 0.51
N GLN A 28 -7.38 -5.36 1.02
CA GLN A 28 -8.16 -4.40 0.27
C GLN A 28 -7.39 -3.87 -0.94
N LEU A 29 -6.12 -3.56 -0.75
CA LEU A 29 -5.27 -3.06 -1.83
C LEU A 29 -5.02 -4.14 -2.88
N LYS A 30 -4.77 -5.37 -2.46
CA LYS A 30 -4.58 -6.49 -3.40
C LYS A 30 -5.82 -6.72 -4.24
N ALA A 31 -6.98 -6.71 -3.62
CA ALA A 31 -8.25 -6.92 -4.32
C ALA A 31 -8.49 -5.79 -5.33
N ALA A 32 -8.23 -4.56 -4.94
CA ALA A 32 -8.44 -3.41 -5.82
C ALA A 32 -7.48 -3.41 -7.02
N CYS A 33 -6.27 -3.90 -6.82
CA CYS A 33 -5.27 -3.97 -7.90
C CYS A 33 -5.36 -5.27 -8.71
N GLY A 34 -6.14 -6.23 -8.24
CA GLY A 34 -6.25 -7.53 -8.90
C GLY A 34 -4.94 -8.30 -8.91
N SER A 35 -4.10 -8.09 -7.91
CA SER A 35 -2.77 -8.67 -7.84
C SER A 35 -2.53 -9.34 -6.50
N GLY A 36 -1.54 -10.23 -6.46
CA GLY A 36 -1.07 -10.82 -5.22
C GLY A 36 -0.19 -9.85 -4.45
N GLY A 37 0.13 -10.20 -3.23
CA GLY A 37 1.02 -9.41 -2.41
C GLY A 37 1.12 -9.97 -1.01
N THR A 38 1.90 -9.31 -0.17
CA THR A 38 2.11 -9.70 1.23
C THR A 38 2.11 -8.50 2.14
N VAL A 39 1.90 -8.78 3.43
CA VAL A 39 2.08 -7.78 4.49
C VAL A 39 3.11 -8.36 5.45
N LYS A 40 4.21 -7.63 5.65
CA LYS A 40 5.29 -8.09 6.50
C LYS A 40 6.03 -6.89 7.08
N ASP A 41 6.35 -6.96 8.36
CA ASP A 41 7.15 -5.95 9.07
C ASP A 41 6.61 -4.52 8.89
N GLY A 42 5.29 -4.38 8.90
CA GLY A 42 4.65 -3.08 8.75
C GLY A 42 4.64 -2.54 7.33
N VAL A 43 5.02 -3.36 6.35
CA VAL A 43 5.06 -2.97 4.94
C VAL A 43 4.05 -3.79 4.16
N ILE A 44 3.24 -3.11 3.35
CA ILE A 44 2.33 -3.77 2.42
C ILE A 44 3.03 -3.82 1.06
N GLU A 45 3.09 -5.02 0.49
CA GLU A 45 3.64 -5.25 -0.84
C GLU A 45 2.54 -5.74 -1.76
N VAL A 46 2.37 -5.07 -2.90
CA VAL A 46 1.43 -5.49 -3.95
C VAL A 46 2.22 -5.69 -5.22
N GLN A 47 2.09 -6.84 -5.85
CA GLN A 47 2.83 -7.15 -7.06
C GLN A 47 2.40 -6.27 -8.21
N GLY A 48 3.37 -5.79 -8.98
CA GLY A 48 3.14 -4.92 -10.12
C GLY A 48 3.22 -3.45 -9.76
N ASP A 49 3.07 -2.60 -10.76
CA ASP A 49 3.10 -1.15 -10.61
C ASP A 49 1.68 -0.63 -10.44
N HIS A 50 1.28 -0.38 -9.22
CA HIS A 50 -0.06 0.10 -8.87
C HIS A 50 -0.02 1.34 -8.00
N VAL A 51 1.05 2.13 -8.08
CA VAL A 51 1.27 3.27 -7.19
C VAL A 51 0.09 4.23 -7.24
N GLU A 52 -0.34 4.62 -8.42
CA GLU A 52 -1.43 5.59 -8.55
C GLU A 52 -2.75 5.07 -7.97
N ARG A 53 -3.08 3.82 -8.26
CA ARG A 53 -4.32 3.23 -7.74
C ARG A 53 -4.28 3.12 -6.23
N VAL A 54 -3.15 2.68 -5.69
CA VAL A 54 -2.99 2.56 -4.24
C VAL A 54 -3.08 3.93 -3.59
N MET A 55 -2.44 4.95 -4.17
CA MET A 55 -2.53 6.31 -3.65
C MET A 55 -3.97 6.81 -3.63
N GLN A 56 -4.71 6.60 -4.71
CA GLN A 56 -6.10 7.02 -4.78
C GLN A 56 -6.95 6.37 -3.71
N LEU A 57 -6.78 5.08 -3.51
CA LEU A 57 -7.55 4.34 -2.51
C LEU A 57 -7.24 4.82 -1.10
N LEU A 58 -5.97 4.99 -0.78
CA LEU A 58 -5.57 5.45 0.55
C LEU A 58 -6.05 6.87 0.83
N GLN A 59 -5.93 7.74 -0.15
CA GLN A 59 -6.42 9.13 -0.01
C GLN A 59 -7.93 9.18 0.16
N ALA A 60 -8.64 8.31 -0.56
CA ALA A 60 -10.10 8.24 -0.43
C ALA A 60 -10.53 7.80 0.97
N GLN A 61 -9.69 7.05 1.66
CA GLN A 61 -9.95 6.62 3.03
C GLN A 61 -9.45 7.63 4.08
N GLY A 62 -8.95 8.77 3.65
CA GLY A 62 -8.51 9.82 4.54
C GLY A 62 -7.06 9.73 4.98
N HIS A 63 -6.28 8.83 4.39
CA HIS A 63 -4.86 8.72 4.70
C HIS A 63 -4.05 9.75 3.94
N LYS A 64 -2.98 10.21 4.57
CA LYS A 64 -2.00 11.07 3.91
C LYS A 64 -0.92 10.19 3.31
N VAL A 65 -0.74 10.28 2.02
CA VAL A 65 0.23 9.47 1.30
C VAL A 65 1.19 10.34 0.52
N LYS A 66 2.39 9.83 0.35
CA LYS A 66 3.45 10.49 -0.40
C LYS A 66 4.12 9.47 -1.31
N ARG A 67 4.34 9.85 -2.55
CA ARG A 67 5.08 8.99 -3.47
C ARG A 67 6.57 9.16 -3.21
N ALA A 68 7.24 8.08 -2.84
CA ALA A 68 8.68 8.10 -2.65
C ALA A 68 9.36 8.16 -4.01
N GLY A 69 10.31 9.05 -4.14
CA GLY A 69 11.07 9.22 -5.37
C GLY A 69 11.96 8.02 -5.64
N GLY A 70 12.05 7.68 -6.84
CA GLY A 70 12.99 6.69 -7.32
C GLY A 70 12.59 5.30 -7.29
#